data_25697068011b174a4abc2af4fa6a018f
#
_entry.id   25697068011b174a4abc2af4fa6a018f
#
_cell.length_a   1.000
_cell.length_b   1.000
_cell.length_c   1.000
_cell.angle_alpha   90.00
_cell.angle_beta   90.00
_cell.angle_gamma   90.00
#
_symmetry.space_group_name_H-M   'P 1'
#
loop_
_entity.id
_entity.type
_entity.pdbx_description
1 polymer ?
#
loop_
_entity_poly.entity_id
_entity_poly.type
_entity_poly.pdbx_seq_one_letter_code
_entity_poly.pdbx_strand_id
1 'polypeptide(L)'
;MQKRLHLLVALLAFMVSTAMAQITTSGISGKVTANGEDIIGATIKAVHQPSGTVYRAVTNMDGRYSIQGMRPGGPYVLEVTYVGYKNKQVKGISLSLGQNTVLNETLAEDAAQLEDVVVVANRNNNMRTDRAGATTSIDATHIEAIPTVSRSMNDL
;
A
#
# COMPACT_ATOMS: atom_id res chain seq x y z
N MET A 1 61.10 32.47 -8.97
CA MET A 1 59.69 32.67 -8.61
C MET A 1 58.76 31.56 -9.11
N GLN A 2 58.95 31.05 -10.32
CA GLN A 2 58.13 29.98 -10.93
C GLN A 2 58.11 28.68 -10.10
N LYS A 3 59.22 28.20 -9.57
CA LYS A 3 59.28 26.99 -8.74
C LYS A 3 58.38 27.06 -7.49
N ARG A 4 58.32 28.24 -6.85
CA ARG A 4 57.47 28.46 -5.68
C ARG A 4 55.97 28.52 -6.07
N LEU A 5 55.68 29.04 -7.27
CA LEU A 5 54.31 29.07 -7.80
C LEU A 5 53.81 27.66 -8.10
N HIS A 6 54.63 26.79 -8.71
CA HIS A 6 54.25 25.41 -8.98
C HIS A 6 54.05 24.61 -7.68
N LEU A 7 54.84 24.90 -6.65
CA LEU A 7 54.74 24.25 -5.35
C LEU A 7 53.42 24.65 -4.65
N LEU A 8 53.03 25.93 -4.76
CA LEU A 8 51.73 26.41 -4.24
C LEU A 8 50.54 25.78 -5.01
N VAL A 9 50.62 25.67 -6.33
CA VAL A 9 49.56 25.04 -7.15
C VAL A 9 49.46 23.55 -6.84
N ALA A 10 50.55 22.85 -6.66
CA ALA A 10 50.60 21.43 -6.28
C ALA A 10 49.99 21.23 -4.87
N LEU A 11 50.32 22.13 -3.93
CA LEU A 11 49.73 22.07 -2.57
C LEU A 11 48.24 22.32 -2.58
N LEU A 12 47.79 23.28 -3.40
CA LEU A 12 46.34 23.60 -3.55
C LEU A 12 45.58 22.43 -4.20
N ALA A 13 46.17 21.78 -5.23
CA ALA A 13 45.58 20.62 -5.88
C ALA A 13 45.50 19.42 -4.93
N PHE A 14 46.47 19.25 -4.02
CA PHE A 14 46.44 18.19 -3.02
C PHE A 14 45.35 18.40 -1.96
N MET A 15 45.02 19.66 -1.59
CA MET A 15 43.95 19.98 -0.66
C MET A 15 42.55 19.71 -1.24
N VAL A 16 42.35 19.82 -2.55
CA VAL A 16 41.03 19.58 -3.18
C VAL A 16 40.68 18.10 -3.23
N SER A 17 41.65 17.18 -3.21
CA SER A 17 41.39 15.73 -3.29
C SER A 17 40.85 15.09 -2.02
N THR A 18 40.86 15.77 -0.87
CA THR A 18 40.38 15.23 0.41
C THR A 18 38.87 15.51 0.70
N ALA A 19 38.20 16.28 -0.19
CA ALA A 19 36.81 16.72 0.06
C ALA A 19 35.70 15.69 -0.27
N MET A 20 36.05 14.47 -0.71
CA MET A 20 35.12 13.56 -1.40
C MET A 20 34.49 12.45 -0.57
N ALA A 21 34.50 12.46 0.75
CA ALA A 21 34.09 11.26 1.48
C ALA A 21 33.24 11.49 2.73
N GLN A 22 32.24 12.35 2.67
CA GLN A 22 31.27 12.40 3.78
C GLN A 22 29.99 11.65 3.41
N ILE A 23 29.93 10.36 3.74
CA ILE A 23 28.69 9.58 3.69
C ILE A 23 27.82 10.05 4.86
N THR A 24 26.76 10.80 4.55
CA THR A 24 25.83 11.37 5.53
C THR A 24 24.52 10.62 5.60
N THR A 25 24.39 9.54 4.86
CA THR A 25 23.15 8.74 4.76
C THR A 25 23.38 7.31 5.19
N SER A 26 22.30 6.61 5.44
CA SER A 26 22.24 5.18 5.69
C SER A 26 21.29 4.50 4.71
N GLY A 27 21.18 3.19 4.77
CA GLY A 27 20.29 2.43 3.92
C GLY A 27 19.73 1.20 4.62
N ILE A 28 18.71 0.63 4.00
CA ILE A 28 18.17 -0.68 4.35
C ILE A 28 18.14 -1.52 3.07
N SER A 29 18.60 -2.74 3.15
CA SER A 29 18.45 -3.73 2.09
C SER A 29 17.98 -5.05 2.68
N GLY A 30 17.54 -5.96 1.83
CA GLY A 30 17.14 -7.27 2.30
C GLY A 30 16.45 -8.07 1.21
N LYS A 31 15.88 -9.20 1.63
CA LYS A 31 15.15 -10.11 0.79
C LYS A 31 13.79 -10.40 1.40
N VAL A 32 12.78 -10.48 0.54
CA VAL A 32 11.42 -10.87 0.92
C VAL A 32 11.11 -12.23 0.32
N THR A 33 10.71 -13.15 1.18
CA THR A 33 10.34 -14.52 0.78
C THR A 33 8.97 -14.88 1.33
N ALA A 34 8.32 -15.87 0.73
CA ALA A 34 7.14 -16.54 1.28
C ALA A 34 7.16 -18.01 0.86
N ASN A 35 6.87 -18.91 1.79
CA ASN A 35 6.88 -20.37 1.58
C ASN A 35 8.20 -20.89 0.96
N GLY A 36 9.33 -20.20 1.19
CA GLY A 36 10.64 -20.54 0.62
C GLY A 36 10.90 -19.97 -0.77
N GLU A 37 9.93 -19.30 -1.39
CA GLU A 37 10.06 -18.66 -2.69
C GLU A 37 10.33 -17.15 -2.58
N ASP A 38 10.98 -16.59 -3.60
CA ASP A 38 11.30 -15.18 -3.67
C ASP A 38 10.08 -14.37 -4.12
N ILE A 39 9.73 -13.34 -3.37
CA ILE A 39 8.58 -12.49 -3.70
C ILE A 39 9.01 -11.32 -4.57
N ILE A 40 8.53 -11.34 -5.82
CA ILE A 40 8.78 -10.30 -6.82
C ILE A 40 7.68 -9.24 -6.75
N GLY A 41 8.04 -7.96 -6.71
CA GLY A 41 7.07 -6.87 -6.74
C GLY A 41 6.43 -6.54 -5.39
N ALA A 42 6.93 -7.09 -4.28
CA ALA A 42 6.48 -6.67 -2.95
C ALA A 42 6.87 -5.22 -2.69
N THR A 43 5.97 -4.46 -2.11
CA THR A 43 6.19 -3.07 -1.73
C THR A 43 6.75 -2.98 -0.32
N ILE A 44 7.89 -2.31 -0.19
CA ILE A 44 8.54 -2.00 1.07
C ILE A 44 8.36 -0.52 1.36
N LYS A 45 7.87 -0.19 2.54
CA LYS A 45 7.69 1.17 3.04
C LYS A 45 8.39 1.32 4.37
N ALA A 46 9.36 2.20 4.46
CA ALA A 46 10.05 2.54 5.69
C ALA A 46 9.67 3.95 6.13
N VAL A 47 9.17 4.08 7.36
CA VAL A 47 8.74 5.35 7.95
C VAL A 47 9.65 5.72 9.09
N HIS A 48 10.33 6.86 9.00
CA HIS A 48 11.09 7.45 10.10
C HIS A 48 10.12 8.11 11.08
N GLN A 49 9.92 7.50 12.24
CA GLN A 49 8.91 7.93 13.21
C GLN A 49 9.08 9.39 13.70
N PRO A 50 10.31 9.86 14.00
CA PRO A 50 10.47 11.22 14.52
C PRO A 50 10.18 12.32 13.51
N SER A 51 10.42 12.08 12.19
CA SER A 51 10.20 13.09 11.14
C SER A 51 9.01 12.80 10.22
N GLY A 52 8.39 11.63 10.32
CA GLY A 52 7.34 11.19 9.41
C GLY A 52 7.80 10.93 7.96
N THR A 53 9.11 10.99 7.69
CA THR A 53 9.65 10.78 6.34
C THR A 53 9.40 9.34 5.89
N VAL A 54 8.89 9.18 4.68
CA VAL A 54 8.55 7.88 4.11
C VAL A 54 9.49 7.55 2.94
N TYR A 55 10.12 6.40 3.02
CA TYR A 55 10.95 5.82 1.96
C TYR A 55 10.26 4.58 1.40
N ARG A 56 10.39 4.32 0.11
CA ARG A 56 9.76 3.19 -0.57
C ARG A 56 10.74 2.47 -1.48
N ALA A 57 10.55 1.16 -1.61
CA ALA A 57 11.20 0.31 -2.59
C ALA A 57 10.25 -0.81 -3.01
N VAL A 58 10.63 -1.53 -4.06
CA VAL A 58 9.92 -2.71 -4.55
C VAL A 58 10.96 -3.83 -4.72
N THR A 59 10.58 -5.07 -4.44
CA THR A 59 11.47 -6.21 -4.64
C THR A 59 11.67 -6.51 -6.12
N ASN A 60 12.91 -6.86 -6.47
CA ASN A 60 13.31 -7.28 -7.81
C ASN A 60 12.95 -8.77 -8.06
N MET A 61 13.45 -9.32 -9.19
CA MET A 61 13.22 -10.72 -9.59
C MET A 61 13.79 -11.74 -8.60
N ASP A 62 14.80 -11.38 -7.81
CA ASP A 62 15.41 -12.24 -6.77
C ASP A 62 14.78 -11.98 -5.38
N GLY A 63 13.64 -11.30 -5.30
CA GLY A 63 12.99 -10.91 -4.04
C GLY A 63 13.79 -9.88 -3.22
N ARG A 64 14.83 -9.27 -3.79
CA ARG A 64 15.70 -8.32 -3.08
C ARG A 64 15.21 -6.89 -3.22
N TYR A 65 15.39 -6.11 -2.17
CA TYR A 65 15.12 -4.68 -2.16
C TYR A 65 16.29 -3.89 -1.57
N SER A 66 16.36 -2.61 -1.93
CA SER A 66 17.34 -1.67 -1.37
C SER A 66 16.72 -0.27 -1.30
N ILE A 67 16.82 0.36 -0.14
CA ILE A 67 16.45 1.75 0.11
C ILE A 67 17.71 2.48 0.53
N GLN A 68 18.14 3.44 -0.26
CA GLN A 68 19.34 4.24 -0.06
C GLN A 68 18.94 5.68 0.34
N GLY A 69 19.93 6.44 0.84
CA GLY A 69 19.72 7.85 1.15
C GLY A 69 18.82 8.10 2.34
N MET A 70 18.71 7.14 3.25
CA MET A 70 17.90 7.25 4.45
C MET A 70 18.63 8.09 5.51
N ARG A 71 17.85 8.79 6.34
CA ARG A 71 18.39 9.54 7.48
C ARG A 71 18.92 8.56 8.53
N PRO A 72 20.13 8.76 9.08
CA PRO A 72 20.62 7.96 10.19
C PRO A 72 19.80 8.21 11.45
N GLY A 73 19.80 7.24 12.36
CA GLY A 73 19.01 7.24 13.58
C GLY A 73 17.74 6.40 13.44
N GLY A 74 16.69 6.78 14.17
CA GLY A 74 15.42 6.06 14.23
C GLY A 74 14.57 6.54 15.39
N PRO A 75 13.54 5.80 15.79
CA PRO A 75 13.14 4.50 15.26
C PRO A 75 12.43 4.57 13.90
N TYR A 76 12.65 3.56 13.08
CA TYR A 76 11.92 3.32 11.85
C TYR A 76 10.89 2.21 12.03
N VAL A 77 9.83 2.27 11.23
CA VAL A 77 8.88 1.17 11.00
C VAL A 77 9.00 0.77 9.54
N LEU A 78 9.37 -0.49 9.30
CA LEU A 78 9.37 -1.11 7.98
C LEU A 78 8.05 -1.88 7.83
N GLU A 79 7.35 -1.61 6.75
CA GLU A 79 6.13 -2.30 6.36
C GLU A 79 6.36 -2.98 5.01
N VAL A 80 6.07 -4.27 4.94
CA VAL A 80 6.15 -5.08 3.72
C VAL A 80 4.76 -5.52 3.34
N THR A 81 4.35 -5.22 2.11
CA THR A 81 3.02 -5.54 1.58
C THR A 81 3.12 -6.24 0.24
N TYR A 82 2.31 -7.28 0.07
CA TYR A 82 2.18 -8.00 -1.20
C TYR A 82 0.76 -8.57 -1.34
N VAL A 83 0.25 -8.65 -2.56
CA VAL A 83 -1.12 -9.13 -2.82
C VAL A 83 -1.23 -10.60 -2.46
N GLY A 84 -2.25 -10.98 -1.68
CA GLY A 84 -2.46 -12.36 -1.22
C GLY A 84 -1.68 -12.74 0.05
N TYR A 85 -0.94 -11.80 0.65
CA TYR A 85 -0.14 -12.04 1.85
C TYR A 85 -0.48 -11.05 2.96
N LYS A 86 -0.32 -11.50 4.20
CA LYS A 86 -0.50 -10.64 5.37
C LYS A 86 0.57 -9.55 5.41
N ASN A 87 0.16 -8.32 5.66
CA ASN A 87 1.08 -7.21 5.86
C ASN A 87 1.99 -7.47 7.05
N LYS A 88 3.30 -7.33 6.84
CA LYS A 88 4.29 -7.49 7.90
C LYS A 88 4.90 -6.16 8.28
N GLN A 89 4.97 -5.89 9.58
CA GLN A 89 5.60 -4.69 10.12
C GLN A 89 6.73 -5.04 11.08
N VAL A 90 7.89 -4.42 10.89
CA VAL A 90 9.04 -4.46 11.79
C VAL A 90 9.25 -3.07 12.37
N LYS A 91 9.21 -2.97 13.68
CA LYS A 91 9.30 -1.68 14.40
C LYS A 91 10.63 -1.57 15.14
N GLY A 92 11.02 -0.34 15.49
CA GLY A 92 12.19 -0.09 16.33
C GLY A 92 13.54 -0.22 15.62
N ILE A 93 13.56 -0.13 14.28
CA ILE A 93 14.79 -0.20 13.49
C ILE A 93 15.57 1.11 13.69
N SER A 94 16.87 1.00 14.02
CA SER A 94 17.78 2.12 14.11
C SER A 94 18.87 1.98 13.06
N LEU A 95 19.14 3.07 12.32
CA LEU A 95 20.11 3.09 11.23
C LEU A 95 21.36 3.84 11.63
N SER A 96 22.52 3.18 11.52
CA SER A 96 23.82 3.81 11.75
C SER A 96 24.28 4.59 10.52
N LEU A 97 24.92 5.72 10.75
CA LEU A 97 25.47 6.56 9.69
C LEU A 97 26.47 5.76 8.83
N GLY A 98 26.33 5.87 7.51
CA GLY A 98 27.21 5.21 6.54
C GLY A 98 27.02 3.69 6.43
N GLN A 99 26.08 3.11 7.16
CA GLN A 99 25.82 1.67 7.12
C GLN A 99 24.55 1.32 6.37
N ASN A 100 24.57 0.14 5.76
CA ASN A 100 23.39 -0.48 5.17
C ASN A 100 22.94 -1.64 6.07
N THR A 101 21.76 -1.49 6.66
CA THR A 101 21.15 -2.51 7.53
C THR A 101 20.46 -3.57 6.69
N VAL A 102 20.77 -4.84 6.93
CA VAL A 102 20.15 -5.96 6.19
C VAL A 102 18.95 -6.49 6.99
N LEU A 103 17.76 -6.47 6.38
CA LEU A 103 16.52 -6.98 6.94
C LEU A 103 15.84 -7.91 5.95
N ASN A 104 15.87 -9.21 6.26
CA ASN A 104 15.20 -10.22 5.46
C ASN A 104 13.86 -10.57 6.12
N GLU A 105 12.79 -10.58 5.32
CA GLU A 105 11.45 -10.77 5.83
C GLU A 105 10.74 -11.93 5.11
N THR A 106 9.98 -12.69 5.87
CA THR A 106 9.13 -13.76 5.34
C THR A 106 7.68 -13.38 5.53
N LEU A 107 6.89 -13.41 4.45
CA LEU A 107 5.46 -13.14 4.46
C LEU A 107 4.69 -14.45 4.67
N ALA A 108 3.57 -14.36 5.37
CA ALA A 108 2.59 -15.43 5.51
C ALA A 108 1.41 -15.15 4.57
N GLU A 109 0.87 -16.19 3.95
CA GLU A 109 -0.33 -16.10 3.13
C GLU A 109 -1.52 -15.56 3.92
N ASP A 110 -2.32 -14.72 3.30
CA ASP A 110 -3.57 -14.24 3.89
C ASP A 110 -4.72 -15.16 3.44
N ALA A 111 -4.90 -16.25 4.18
CA ALA A 111 -5.98 -17.22 3.92
C ALA A 111 -7.39 -16.60 4.01
N ALA A 112 -7.54 -15.40 4.59
CA ALA A 112 -8.82 -14.72 4.70
C ALA A 112 -9.27 -14.04 3.39
N GLN A 113 -8.38 -13.86 2.41
CA GLN A 113 -8.76 -13.30 1.09
C GLN A 113 -9.41 -14.34 0.16
N LEU A 114 -9.48 -15.61 0.56
CA LEU A 114 -10.15 -16.69 -0.18
C LEU A 114 -11.58 -16.94 0.28
N GLU A 115 -12.12 -16.17 1.24
CA GLU A 115 -13.56 -16.21 1.44
C GLU A 115 -14.22 -15.61 0.19
N ASP A 116 -14.80 -16.53 -0.61
CA ASP A 116 -15.71 -16.26 -1.71
C ASP A 116 -16.53 -15.02 -1.38
N VAL A 117 -16.34 -13.97 -2.14
CA VAL A 117 -17.37 -12.94 -2.27
C VAL A 117 -18.52 -13.64 -2.98
N VAL A 118 -19.33 -14.35 -2.22
CA VAL A 118 -20.68 -14.73 -2.65
C VAL A 118 -21.38 -13.41 -2.87
N VAL A 119 -21.31 -12.93 -4.11
CA VAL A 119 -22.19 -11.89 -4.61
C VAL A 119 -23.57 -12.52 -4.55
N VAL A 120 -24.21 -12.40 -3.38
CA VAL A 120 -25.65 -12.57 -3.27
C VAL A 120 -26.20 -11.43 -4.12
N ALA A 121 -26.41 -11.72 -5.42
CA ALA A 121 -27.23 -10.90 -6.26
C ALA A 121 -28.61 -10.89 -5.59
N ASN A 122 -28.82 -9.91 -4.70
CA ASN A 122 -30.13 -9.60 -4.20
C ASN A 122 -30.88 -9.11 -5.44
N ARG A 123 -31.50 -10.07 -6.12
CA ARG A 123 -32.53 -9.78 -7.11
C ARG A 123 -33.63 -9.07 -6.35
N ASN A 124 -33.49 -7.77 -6.22
CA ASN A 124 -34.63 -6.94 -5.95
C ASN A 124 -35.61 -7.23 -7.09
N ASN A 125 -36.63 -8.04 -6.78
CA ASN A 125 -37.76 -8.35 -7.66
C ASN A 125 -38.51 -7.11 -8.15
N ASN A 126 -37.98 -5.91 -7.92
CA ASN A 126 -38.54 -4.63 -8.36
C ASN A 126 -38.13 -4.21 -9.78
N MET A 127 -37.19 -4.95 -10.43
CA MET A 127 -37.01 -4.82 -11.88
C MET A 127 -37.85 -5.90 -12.60
N ARG A 128 -39.16 -5.74 -12.58
CA ARG A 128 -40.01 -6.36 -13.57
C ARG A 128 -39.73 -5.70 -14.91
N THR A 129 -39.02 -6.42 -15.76
CA THR A 129 -38.70 -6.04 -17.16
C THR A 129 -39.96 -5.97 -18.06
N ASP A 130 -41.16 -6.13 -17.50
CA ASP A 130 -42.43 -6.18 -18.20
C ASP A 130 -43.22 -4.87 -18.22
N ARG A 131 -42.59 -3.75 -17.88
CA ARG A 131 -43.30 -2.46 -17.97
C ARG A 131 -42.89 -1.67 -19.19
N ALA A 132 -43.17 -2.24 -20.35
CA ALA A 132 -43.43 -1.47 -21.57
C ALA A 132 -44.95 -1.34 -21.71
N GLY A 133 -45.60 -0.60 -20.79
CA GLY A 133 -47.01 -0.33 -20.85
C GLY A 133 -47.58 0.09 -19.48
N ALA A 134 -48.49 1.05 -19.47
CA ALA A 134 -49.15 1.52 -18.27
C ALA A 134 -50.13 0.45 -17.72
N THR A 135 -49.63 -0.58 -17.05
CA THR A 135 -50.41 -1.53 -16.29
C THR A 135 -50.25 -1.28 -14.81
N THR A 136 -51.27 -0.75 -14.20
CA THR A 136 -51.39 -0.61 -12.74
C THR A 136 -51.69 -2.00 -12.17
N SER A 137 -50.72 -2.71 -11.59
CA SER A 137 -51.00 -3.94 -10.87
C SER A 137 -51.46 -3.55 -9.47
N ILE A 138 -52.73 -3.77 -9.18
CA ILE A 138 -53.34 -3.58 -7.86
C ILE A 138 -53.10 -4.88 -7.08
N ASP A 139 -52.32 -4.79 -6.02
CA ASP A 139 -52.07 -5.92 -5.12
C ASP A 139 -53.33 -6.22 -4.30
N ALA A 140 -53.58 -7.50 -3.93
CA ALA A 140 -54.77 -7.94 -3.23
C ALA A 140 -55.01 -7.19 -1.90
N THR A 141 -53.96 -6.74 -1.25
CA THR A 141 -54.00 -5.92 -0.04
C THR A 141 -54.55 -4.48 -0.27
N HIS A 142 -54.47 -4.01 -1.53
CA HIS A 142 -54.96 -2.67 -1.90
C HIS A 142 -56.44 -2.66 -2.23
N ILE A 143 -57.05 -3.84 -2.51
CA ILE A 143 -58.47 -3.99 -2.83
C ILE A 143 -59.33 -3.83 -1.59
N GLU A 144 -58.83 -4.25 -0.42
CA GLU A 144 -59.58 -4.09 0.85
C GLU A 144 -59.62 -2.64 1.36
N ALA A 145 -58.76 -1.77 0.86
CA ALA A 145 -58.70 -0.37 1.26
C ALA A 145 -59.57 0.58 0.39
N ILE A 146 -60.19 0.05 -0.68
CA ILE A 146 -61.06 0.88 -1.52
C ILE A 146 -62.46 0.88 -0.93
N PRO A 147 -62.98 2.01 -0.42
CA PRO A 147 -64.35 2.06 0.08
C PRO A 147 -65.31 1.78 -1.08
N THR A 148 -65.96 0.63 -1.04
CA THR A 148 -67.06 0.31 -1.92
C THR A 148 -68.22 1.21 -1.61
N VAL A 149 -68.50 2.14 -2.49
CA VAL A 149 -69.75 2.90 -2.46
C VAL A 149 -70.85 1.96 -2.94
N SER A 150 -71.40 1.17 -2.04
CA SER A 150 -72.62 0.45 -2.30
C SER A 150 -73.75 1.47 -2.36
N ARG A 151 -74.06 1.90 -3.57
CA ARG A 151 -75.30 2.58 -3.85
C ARG A 151 -76.45 1.56 -3.73
N SER A 152 -77.13 1.58 -2.58
CA SER A 152 -78.37 0.87 -2.43
C SER A 152 -79.41 1.50 -3.38
N MET A 153 -79.87 0.68 -4.34
CA MET A 153 -80.92 1.10 -5.27
C MET A 153 -82.34 1.01 -4.68
N ASN A 154 -82.49 1.19 -3.35
CA ASN A 154 -83.78 1.06 -2.68
C ASN A 154 -84.31 2.36 -2.01
N ASP A 155 -83.92 3.50 -2.55
CA ASP A 155 -84.53 4.78 -2.17
C ASP A 155 -85.21 5.41 -3.42
N LEU A 156 -86.34 4.83 -3.80
CA LEU A 156 -87.42 5.47 -4.56
C LEU A 156 -88.71 4.99 -4.04
#